data_cf114688e938a053f3a81309a755a554
#
_entry.id   cf114688e938a053f3a81309a755a554
#
_cell.length_a   1.000
_cell.length_b   1.000
_cell.length_c   1.000
_cell.angle_alpha   90.00
_cell.angle_beta   90.00
_cell.angle_gamma   90.00
#
_symmetry.space_group_name_H-M   'P 1'
#
loop_
_entity.id
_entity.type
_entity.pdbx_description
1 polymer ?
#
loop_
_entity_poly.entity_id
_entity_poly.type
_entity_poly.pdbx_seq_one_letter_code
_entity_poly.pdbx_strand_id
1 'polypeptide(L)'
;MIRKLLISLSALVLVVFPVRAQTPAPQHGLKAGSIALVVTGEVLPGQMDNFRQLVPRLVAAVAEEPGTLVYEWSFHPDQKTYNVMEVYQNSDALAAHLKHLSPEFLKELGQVRKTTNAIVFGQPDAQVKEALTRLDPVYTSHIDGFIR
;
A
#
# COMPACT_ATOMS: atom_id res chain seq x y z
N MET A 1 -82.46 3.54 -29.86
CA MET A 1 -81.20 4.34 -29.78
C MET A 1 -80.15 3.50 -29.04
N ILE A 2 -79.24 2.86 -29.75
CA ILE A 2 -78.18 2.03 -29.15
C ILE A 2 -76.88 2.80 -29.30
N ARG A 3 -76.30 3.26 -28.20
CA ARG A 3 -74.98 3.91 -28.15
C ARG A 3 -73.87 2.83 -28.20
N LYS A 4 -73.13 2.81 -29.28
CA LYS A 4 -71.92 1.97 -29.39
C LYS A 4 -70.79 2.58 -28.56
N LEU A 5 -70.34 1.85 -27.56
CA LEU A 5 -69.17 2.21 -26.74
C LEU A 5 -67.93 1.73 -27.51
N LEU A 6 -67.09 2.66 -27.95
CA LEU A 6 -65.80 2.38 -28.55
C LEU A 6 -64.75 2.25 -27.41
N ILE A 7 -64.28 1.05 -27.15
CA ILE A 7 -63.20 0.80 -26.25
C ILE A 7 -61.88 1.00 -27.02
N SER A 8 -61.17 2.05 -26.72
CA SER A 8 -59.81 2.31 -27.24
C SER A 8 -58.82 1.43 -26.50
N LEU A 9 -58.22 0.49 -27.19
CA LEU A 9 -57.14 -0.37 -26.67
C LEU A 9 -55.81 0.35 -26.86
N SER A 10 -55.31 1.04 -25.81
CA SER A 10 -53.97 1.67 -25.82
C SER A 10 -52.92 0.60 -25.59
N ALA A 11 -52.17 0.26 -26.63
CA ALA A 11 -51.03 -0.64 -26.53
C ALA A 11 -49.88 0.07 -25.81
N LEU A 12 -49.56 -0.38 -24.60
CA LEU A 12 -48.36 0.03 -23.83
C LEU A 12 -47.13 -0.62 -24.45
N VAL A 13 -46.33 0.14 -25.17
CA VAL A 13 -45.06 -0.33 -25.71
C VAL A 13 -44.01 -0.25 -24.57
N LEU A 14 -43.65 -1.41 -24.04
CA LEU A 14 -42.56 -1.51 -23.04
C LEU A 14 -41.23 -1.42 -23.79
N VAL A 15 -40.57 -0.27 -23.72
CA VAL A 15 -39.22 -0.07 -24.26
C VAL A 15 -38.22 -0.66 -23.26
N VAL A 16 -37.73 -1.86 -23.52
CA VAL A 16 -36.65 -2.47 -22.72
C VAL A 16 -35.33 -1.88 -23.21
N PHE A 17 -34.74 -0.97 -22.42
CA PHE A 17 -33.36 -0.54 -22.66
C PHE A 17 -32.41 -1.65 -22.25
N PRO A 18 -31.44 -2.05 -23.10
CA PRO A 18 -30.42 -3.01 -22.70
C PRO A 18 -29.57 -2.37 -21.60
N VAL A 19 -29.57 -2.97 -20.42
CA VAL A 19 -28.60 -2.62 -19.34
C VAL A 19 -27.21 -2.98 -19.89
N ARG A 20 -26.49 -1.97 -20.35
CA ARG A 20 -25.10 -2.12 -20.78
C ARG A 20 -24.30 -2.45 -19.54
N ALA A 21 -23.70 -3.64 -19.48
CA ALA A 21 -22.75 -3.98 -18.44
C ALA A 21 -21.65 -2.91 -18.44
N GLN A 22 -21.59 -2.10 -17.38
CA GLN A 22 -20.52 -1.13 -17.22
C GLN A 22 -19.24 -1.92 -17.01
N THR A 23 -18.30 -1.80 -17.96
CA THR A 23 -16.94 -2.25 -17.74
C THR A 23 -16.44 -1.51 -16.50
N PRO A 24 -15.93 -2.22 -15.46
CA PRO A 24 -15.37 -1.52 -14.29
C PRO A 24 -14.38 -0.48 -14.77
N ALA A 25 -14.50 0.74 -14.26
CA ALA A 25 -13.50 1.77 -14.53
C ALA A 25 -12.12 1.23 -14.16
N PRO A 26 -11.06 1.52 -14.94
CA PRO A 26 -9.71 1.13 -14.59
C PRO A 26 -9.42 1.61 -13.16
N GLN A 27 -9.00 0.68 -12.29
CA GLN A 27 -8.66 1.04 -10.92
C GLN A 27 -7.37 1.86 -10.97
N HIS A 28 -7.50 3.14 -10.71
CA HIS A 28 -6.39 4.08 -10.64
C HIS A 28 -5.75 4.02 -9.25
N GLY A 29 -4.42 3.94 -9.18
CA GLY A 29 -3.67 3.94 -7.94
C GLY A 29 -3.26 2.56 -7.41
N LEU A 30 -2.78 2.49 -6.18
CA LEU A 30 -2.50 1.25 -5.48
C LEU A 30 -3.74 0.35 -5.49
N LYS A 31 -3.57 -0.96 -5.70
CA LYS A 31 -4.68 -1.91 -5.62
C LYS A 31 -5.46 -1.65 -4.32
N ALA A 32 -6.79 -1.71 -4.38
CA ALA A 32 -7.62 -1.46 -3.21
C ALA A 32 -7.16 -2.34 -2.03
N GLY A 33 -6.89 -1.69 -0.89
CA GLY A 33 -6.37 -2.32 0.31
C GLY A 33 -4.84 -2.38 0.41
N SER A 34 -4.08 -2.14 -0.67
CA SER A 34 -2.62 -2.10 -0.61
C SER A 34 -2.13 -0.92 0.22
N ILE A 35 -1.00 -1.14 0.88
CA ILE A 35 -0.33 -0.12 1.69
C ILE A 35 1.10 0.01 1.16
N ALA A 36 1.54 1.24 0.92
CA ALA A 36 2.92 1.50 0.60
C ALA A 36 3.57 2.42 1.64
N LEU A 37 4.84 2.20 1.91
CA LEU A 37 5.65 3.03 2.77
C LEU A 37 6.88 3.52 2.01
N VAL A 38 7.27 4.76 2.30
CA VAL A 38 8.61 5.25 2.00
C VAL A 38 9.23 5.67 3.31
N VAL A 39 10.26 4.95 3.72
CA VAL A 39 11.01 5.22 4.95
C VAL A 39 12.36 5.81 4.56
N THR A 40 12.66 7.01 5.04
CA THR A 40 13.97 7.65 4.87
C THR A 40 14.76 7.54 6.16
N GLY A 41 16.05 7.31 6.05
CA GLY A 41 16.94 7.26 7.21
C GLY A 41 18.37 7.57 6.84
N GLU A 42 19.22 7.60 7.86
CA GLU A 42 20.64 7.81 7.72
C GLU A 42 21.42 6.66 8.37
N VAL A 43 22.49 6.26 7.72
CA VAL A 43 23.48 5.34 8.33
C VAL A 43 24.25 6.09 9.38
N LEU A 44 24.39 5.49 10.55
CA LEU A 44 25.14 6.08 11.67
C LEU A 44 26.64 6.19 11.37
N PRO A 45 27.35 7.18 11.91
CA PRO A 45 28.79 7.32 11.71
C PRO A 45 29.54 6.02 12.02
N GLY A 46 30.42 5.59 11.10
CA GLY A 46 31.23 4.38 11.25
C GLY A 46 30.48 3.06 11.06
N GLN A 47 29.19 3.08 10.71
CA GLN A 47 28.36 1.87 10.59
C GLN A 47 28.08 1.44 9.14
N MET A 48 28.69 2.07 8.16
CA MET A 48 28.41 1.79 6.75
C MET A 48 28.66 0.33 6.36
N ASP A 49 29.75 -0.27 6.80
CA ASP A 49 30.06 -1.66 6.46
C ASP A 49 29.07 -2.63 7.13
N ASN A 50 28.71 -2.39 8.38
CA ASN A 50 27.69 -3.16 9.09
C ASN A 50 26.31 -3.01 8.42
N PHE A 51 25.95 -1.80 8.01
CA PHE A 51 24.70 -1.54 7.29
C PHE A 51 24.65 -2.30 5.95
N ARG A 52 25.75 -2.26 5.17
CA ARG A 52 25.86 -2.98 3.88
C ARG A 52 25.80 -4.49 4.02
N GLN A 53 26.22 -5.04 5.17
CA GLN A 53 26.09 -6.47 5.47
C GLN A 53 24.68 -6.84 5.95
N LEU A 54 24.03 -5.94 6.68
CA LEU A 54 22.70 -6.17 7.26
C LEU A 54 21.58 -6.12 6.21
N VAL A 55 21.59 -5.11 5.32
CA VAL A 55 20.51 -4.90 4.35
C VAL A 55 20.24 -6.12 3.45
N PRO A 56 21.26 -6.82 2.85
CA PRO A 56 20.99 -8.03 2.07
C PRO A 56 20.35 -9.16 2.88
N ARG A 57 20.67 -9.28 4.16
CA ARG A 57 20.04 -10.27 5.06
C ARG A 57 18.56 -9.94 5.31
N LEU A 58 18.25 -8.65 5.50
CA LEU A 58 16.87 -8.17 5.57
C LEU A 58 16.09 -8.46 4.29
N VAL A 59 16.65 -8.08 3.15
CA VAL A 59 16.02 -8.31 1.84
C VAL A 59 15.75 -9.80 1.62
N ALA A 60 16.70 -10.67 1.93
CA ALA A 60 16.52 -12.12 1.80
C ALA A 60 15.40 -12.65 2.72
N ALA A 61 15.32 -12.18 3.97
CA ALA A 61 14.27 -12.58 4.88
C ALA A 61 12.87 -12.09 4.43
N VAL A 62 12.78 -10.84 3.98
CA VAL A 62 11.52 -10.23 3.53
C VAL A 62 11.05 -10.82 2.20
N ALA A 63 11.96 -11.29 1.34
CA ALA A 63 11.60 -11.96 0.09
C ALA A 63 10.76 -13.24 0.27
N GLU A 64 10.82 -13.86 1.45
CA GLU A 64 10.00 -15.03 1.81
C GLU A 64 8.58 -14.66 2.27
N GLU A 65 8.25 -13.37 2.40
CA GLU A 65 6.94 -12.90 2.83
C GLU A 65 5.97 -12.79 1.64
N PRO A 66 4.94 -13.65 1.54
CA PRO A 66 4.09 -13.70 0.35
C PRO A 66 3.23 -12.44 0.15
N GLY A 67 3.03 -11.65 1.20
CA GLY A 67 2.23 -10.41 1.17
C GLY A 67 3.05 -9.14 0.93
N THR A 68 4.38 -9.22 0.93
CA THR A 68 5.28 -8.11 0.62
C THR A 68 5.52 -8.09 -0.89
N LEU A 69 5.09 -7.02 -1.56
CA LEU A 69 5.11 -6.90 -3.02
C LEU A 69 6.34 -6.15 -3.53
N VAL A 70 6.86 -5.21 -2.74
CA VAL A 70 8.08 -4.43 -3.02
C VAL A 70 8.82 -4.22 -1.72
N TYR A 71 10.12 -4.37 -1.76
CA TYR A 71 11.02 -4.08 -0.65
C TYR A 71 12.37 -3.65 -1.22
N GLU A 72 12.52 -2.35 -1.49
CA GLU A 72 13.66 -1.81 -2.24
C GLU A 72 14.42 -0.79 -1.41
N TRP A 73 15.74 -0.97 -1.31
CA TRP A 73 16.66 -0.08 -0.60
C TRP A 73 17.51 0.69 -1.60
N SER A 74 17.59 1.99 -1.43
CA SER A 74 18.39 2.86 -2.28
C SER A 74 19.10 3.95 -1.50
N PHE A 75 20.32 4.30 -1.93
CA PHE A 75 21.05 5.44 -1.37
C PHE A 75 20.78 6.73 -2.13
N HIS A 76 20.80 7.82 -1.41
CA HIS A 76 20.95 9.16 -1.97
C HIS A 76 22.40 9.36 -2.50
N PRO A 77 22.65 10.42 -3.30
CA PRO A 77 24.00 10.70 -3.81
C PRO A 77 25.07 10.88 -2.73
N ASP A 78 24.69 11.28 -1.50
CA ASP A 78 25.58 11.42 -0.35
C ASP A 78 26.10 10.09 0.21
N GLN A 79 25.60 8.94 -0.30
CA GLN A 79 25.96 7.57 0.08
C GLN A 79 25.78 7.24 1.57
N LYS A 80 25.01 8.02 2.31
CA LYS A 80 24.69 7.78 3.74
C LYS A 80 23.20 7.90 4.04
N THR A 81 22.47 8.74 3.33
CA THR A 81 21.02 8.81 3.39
C THR A 81 20.43 7.72 2.49
N TYR A 82 19.45 6.99 2.99
CA TYR A 82 18.80 5.93 2.23
C TYR A 82 17.28 6.09 2.25
N ASN A 83 16.63 5.50 1.26
CA ASN A 83 15.20 5.23 1.27
C ASN A 83 14.95 3.72 1.24
N VAL A 84 13.88 3.32 1.91
CA VAL A 84 13.23 2.02 1.70
C VAL A 84 11.86 2.27 1.11
N MET A 85 11.59 1.71 -0.05
CA MET A 85 10.27 1.65 -0.64
C MET A 85 9.67 0.27 -0.37
N GLU A 86 8.54 0.24 0.29
CA GLU A 86 7.86 -0.97 0.71
C GLU A 86 6.43 -0.95 0.20
N VAL A 87 5.94 -2.05 -0.36
CA VAL A 87 4.54 -2.21 -0.77
C VAL A 87 4.02 -3.53 -0.25
N TYR A 88 2.88 -3.49 0.41
CA TYR A 88 2.20 -4.63 1.01
C TYR A 88 0.83 -4.82 0.39
N GLN A 89 0.40 -6.07 0.27
CA GLN A 89 -0.89 -6.42 -0.30
C GLN A 89 -2.07 -5.83 0.48
N ASN A 90 -1.95 -5.74 1.80
CA ASN A 90 -2.97 -5.21 2.74
C ASN A 90 -2.37 -4.99 4.14
N SER A 91 -3.20 -4.59 5.11
CA SER A 91 -2.79 -4.42 6.51
C SER A 91 -2.28 -5.71 7.15
N ASP A 92 -2.88 -6.87 6.86
CA ASP A 92 -2.43 -8.16 7.41
C ASP A 92 -1.00 -8.49 6.97
N ALA A 93 -0.67 -8.22 5.70
CA ALA A 93 0.68 -8.43 5.16
C ALA A 93 1.70 -7.52 5.86
N LEU A 94 1.38 -6.24 6.04
CA LEU A 94 2.26 -5.32 6.78
C LEU A 94 2.38 -5.71 8.26
N ALA A 95 1.29 -6.15 8.91
CA ALA A 95 1.34 -6.64 10.27
C ALA A 95 2.21 -7.91 10.40
N ALA A 96 2.16 -8.81 9.41
CA ALA A 96 3.01 -10.00 9.35
C ALA A 96 4.49 -9.60 9.19
N HIS A 97 4.81 -8.66 8.29
CA HIS A 97 6.16 -8.11 8.14
C HIS A 97 6.71 -7.55 9.47
N LEU A 98 5.94 -6.68 10.13
CA LEU A 98 6.34 -6.08 11.41
C LEU A 98 6.60 -7.12 12.51
N LYS A 99 5.92 -8.27 12.48
CA LYS A 99 6.12 -9.39 13.40
C LYS A 99 7.31 -10.27 13.01
N HIS A 100 7.60 -10.38 11.71
CA HIS A 100 8.72 -11.17 11.20
C HIS A 100 10.07 -10.54 11.54
N LEU A 101 10.14 -9.22 11.65
CA LEU A 101 11.32 -8.52 12.14
C LEU A 101 11.55 -8.82 13.62
N SER A 102 12.41 -9.80 13.92
CA SER A 102 12.68 -10.21 15.30
C SER A 102 13.22 -9.04 16.14
N PRO A 103 13.05 -9.06 17.48
CA PRO A 103 13.61 -8.04 18.36
C PRO A 103 15.12 -7.87 18.20
N GLU A 104 15.87 -8.96 17.94
CA GLU A 104 17.30 -8.95 17.70
C GLU A 104 17.62 -8.21 16.41
N PHE A 105 16.86 -8.47 15.35
CA PHE A 105 17.01 -7.79 14.06
C PHE A 105 16.73 -6.30 14.17
N LEU A 106 15.66 -5.93 14.87
CA LEU A 106 15.31 -4.52 15.13
C LEU A 106 16.38 -3.80 15.94
N LYS A 107 16.98 -4.50 16.92
CA LYS A 107 18.10 -3.98 17.72
C LYS A 107 19.33 -3.75 16.84
N GLU A 108 19.72 -4.75 16.04
CA GLU A 108 20.85 -4.68 15.11
C GLU A 108 20.66 -3.51 14.12
N LEU A 109 19.45 -3.39 13.57
CA LEU A 109 19.07 -2.32 12.66
C LEU A 109 19.19 -0.93 13.32
N GLY A 110 18.74 -0.80 14.56
CA GLY A 110 18.84 0.45 15.33
C GLY A 110 20.28 0.85 15.70
N GLN A 111 21.24 -0.10 15.70
CA GLN A 111 22.66 0.17 15.95
C GLN A 111 23.39 0.71 14.71
N VAL A 112 22.88 0.51 13.53
CA VAL A 112 23.55 0.90 12.28
C VAL A 112 22.88 2.08 11.58
N ARG A 113 21.63 2.39 11.90
CA ARG A 113 20.86 3.44 11.23
C ARG A 113 19.87 4.14 12.16
N LYS A 114 19.43 5.34 11.76
CA LYS A 114 18.26 6.03 12.33
C LYS A 114 17.25 6.34 11.23
N THR A 115 15.96 6.21 11.53
CA THR A 115 14.89 6.71 10.67
C THR A 115 14.75 8.22 10.87
N THR A 116 14.58 8.95 9.77
CA THR A 116 14.41 10.43 9.79
C THR A 116 13.05 10.87 9.28
N ASN A 117 12.39 10.02 8.45
CA ASN A 117 11.06 10.28 7.92
C ASN A 117 10.37 8.97 7.54
N ALA A 118 9.05 8.94 7.64
CA ALA A 118 8.22 7.85 7.14
C ALA A 118 6.93 8.41 6.54
N ILE A 119 6.57 7.96 5.34
CA ILE A 119 5.35 8.34 4.65
C ILE A 119 4.57 7.07 4.35
N VAL A 120 3.29 7.06 4.68
CA VAL A 120 2.38 5.92 4.48
C VAL A 120 1.31 6.31 3.47
N PHE A 121 1.17 5.50 2.43
CA PHE A 121 0.13 5.58 1.41
C PHE A 121 -0.86 4.44 1.59
N GLY A 122 -2.12 4.68 1.30
CA GLY A 122 -3.21 3.74 1.53
C GLY A 122 -3.88 3.96 2.88
N GLN A 123 -4.68 2.97 3.31
CA GLN A 123 -5.49 3.06 4.53
C GLN A 123 -5.19 1.85 5.44
N PRO A 124 -4.07 1.85 6.18
CA PRO A 124 -3.80 0.81 7.15
C PRO A 124 -4.85 0.81 8.26
N ASP A 125 -5.14 -0.38 8.79
CA ASP A 125 -6.06 -0.53 9.91
C ASP A 125 -5.48 0.03 11.23
N ALA A 126 -6.29 0.00 12.28
CA ALA A 126 -5.92 0.56 13.57
C ALA A 126 -4.72 -0.16 14.21
N GLN A 127 -4.62 -1.50 14.04
CA GLN A 127 -3.53 -2.29 14.58
C GLN A 127 -2.19 -1.93 13.93
N VAL A 128 -2.17 -1.78 12.61
CA VAL A 128 -0.98 -1.38 11.87
C VAL A 128 -0.58 0.06 12.20
N LYS A 129 -1.56 0.99 12.29
CA LYS A 129 -1.29 2.37 12.71
C LYS A 129 -0.62 2.44 14.07
N GLU A 130 -1.11 1.67 15.04
CA GLU A 130 -0.51 1.57 16.38
C GLU A 130 0.93 1.05 16.31
N ALA A 131 1.18 -0.02 15.55
CA ALA A 131 2.52 -0.58 15.40
C ALA A 131 3.51 0.37 14.73
N LEU A 132 3.03 1.26 13.85
CA LEU A 132 3.86 2.25 13.15
C LEU A 132 4.11 3.53 13.96
N THR A 133 3.45 3.74 15.10
CA THR A 133 3.52 4.99 15.90
C THR A 133 4.95 5.41 16.21
N ARG A 134 5.85 4.45 16.46
CA ARG A 134 7.28 4.71 16.73
C ARG A 134 8.04 5.37 15.57
N LEU A 135 7.51 5.30 14.35
CA LEU A 135 8.10 5.93 13.16
C LEU A 135 7.61 7.36 12.97
N ASP A 136 6.60 7.79 13.74
CA ASP A 136 5.90 9.07 13.60
C ASP A 136 5.54 9.38 12.13
N PRO A 137 4.79 8.48 11.45
CA PRO A 137 4.65 8.55 10.01
C PRO A 137 3.62 9.59 9.59
N VAL A 138 3.86 10.21 8.44
CA VAL A 138 2.86 11.01 7.73
C VAL A 138 1.94 10.08 6.96
N TYR A 139 0.65 10.07 7.29
CA TYR A 139 -0.37 9.36 6.53
C TYR A 139 -0.92 10.24 5.42
N THR A 140 -0.93 9.73 4.19
CA THR A 140 -1.44 10.45 3.02
C THR A 140 -2.84 10.01 2.65
N SER A 141 -3.59 10.88 1.98
CA SER A 141 -4.86 10.53 1.34
C SER A 141 -4.68 10.47 -0.17
N HIS A 142 -5.32 9.48 -0.79
CA HIS A 142 -5.31 9.32 -2.24
C HIS A 142 -6.03 10.51 -2.91
N ILE A 143 -5.41 11.06 -3.97
CA ILE A 143 -6.03 12.07 -4.82
C ILE A 143 -6.39 11.42 -6.16
N ASP A 144 -5.38 10.95 -6.92
CA ASP A 144 -5.52 10.25 -8.19
C ASP A 144 -4.19 9.58 -8.57
N GLY A 145 -4.21 8.60 -9.46
CA GLY A 145 -3.03 7.89 -9.94
C GLY A 145 -3.37 6.55 -10.57
N PHE A 146 -2.36 5.88 -11.16
CA PHE A 146 -2.52 4.52 -11.67
C PHE A 146 -1.24 3.69 -11.45
N ILE A 147 -1.43 2.35 -11.38
CA ILE A 147 -0.37 1.35 -11.48
C ILE A 147 -0.75 0.41 -12.62
N ARG A 148 0.22 0.03 -13.47
CA ARG A 148 0.05 -0.90 -14.59
C ARG A 148 0.66 -2.24 -14.28
#